data_20003ac84ba17427eab44ca928bf241d
#
_entry.id   20003ac84ba17427eab44ca928bf241d
#
_cell.length_a   1.000
_cell.length_b   1.000
_cell.length_c   1.000
_cell.angle_alpha   90.00
_cell.angle_beta   90.00
_cell.angle_gamma   90.00
#
_symmetry.space_group_name_H-M   'P 1'
#
loop_
_entity.id
_entity.type
_entity.pdbx_description
1 polymer ?
#
loop_
_entity_poly.entity_id
_entity_poly.type
_entity_poly.pdbx_seq_one_letter_code
_entity_poly.pdbx_strand_id
1 'polypeptide(L)'
;MSLLETRTQFDLSQAKAALLLNVPLRTYVRYESDDSYGSELKREMMIKTLKDVCEITETKGLLSVEYIKNSLKELFEKEYPNRIEFCYLFGSYAKGYAKENSDVDLCVSTSLSGLDFVGLSESIRTILHKKIDLVRFSNLKNNIELINEIMKDGIKIYG
;
A
#
# COMPACT_ATOMS: atom_id res chain seq x y z
N MET A 1 15.55 -12.43 -8.66
CA MET A 1 14.09 -12.48 -8.45
C MET A 1 13.46 -13.19 -9.64
N SER A 2 12.73 -14.24 -9.41
CA SER A 2 12.04 -15.02 -10.45
C SER A 2 10.74 -14.34 -10.90
N LEU A 3 10.18 -14.83 -12.00
CA LEU A 3 8.88 -14.35 -12.49
C LEU A 3 7.75 -14.66 -11.50
N LEU A 4 7.80 -15.82 -10.85
CA LEU A 4 6.88 -16.23 -9.79
C LEU A 4 6.97 -15.28 -8.58
N GLU A 5 8.18 -15.02 -8.10
CA GLU A 5 8.39 -14.08 -6.97
C GLU A 5 7.88 -12.69 -7.30
N THR A 6 8.16 -12.20 -8.50
CA THR A 6 7.67 -10.88 -8.95
C THR A 6 6.15 -10.83 -8.97
N ARG A 7 5.49 -11.84 -9.52
CA ARG A 7 4.04 -11.91 -9.58
C ARG A 7 3.41 -11.94 -8.17
N THR A 8 3.94 -12.78 -7.30
CA THR A 8 3.43 -12.92 -5.93
C THR A 8 3.66 -11.68 -5.08
N GLN A 9 4.75 -10.97 -5.30
CA GLN A 9 5.02 -9.68 -4.65
C GLN A 9 3.90 -8.65 -4.91
N PHE A 10 3.33 -8.67 -6.12
CA PHE A 10 2.26 -7.75 -6.51
C PHE A 10 0.85 -8.35 -6.38
N ASP A 11 0.72 -9.50 -5.72
CA ASP A 11 -0.55 -10.23 -5.53
C ASP A 11 -1.35 -10.42 -6.84
N LEU A 12 -0.64 -10.74 -7.91
CA LEU A 12 -1.25 -10.97 -9.22
C LEU A 12 -1.58 -12.45 -9.44
N SER A 13 -2.73 -12.73 -10.06
CA SER A 13 -2.97 -14.03 -10.66
C SER A 13 -2.14 -14.22 -11.94
N GLN A 14 -1.87 -15.46 -12.33
CA GLN A 14 -1.18 -15.75 -13.59
C GLN A 14 -1.91 -15.15 -14.79
N ALA A 15 -3.24 -15.21 -14.81
CA ALA A 15 -4.06 -14.61 -15.86
C ALA A 15 -3.90 -13.09 -15.92
N LYS A 16 -3.87 -12.42 -14.77
CA LYS A 16 -3.68 -10.97 -14.70
C LYS A 16 -2.28 -10.57 -15.16
N ALA A 17 -1.25 -11.28 -14.72
CA ALA A 17 0.12 -11.05 -15.16
C ALA A 17 0.28 -11.25 -16.68
N ALA A 18 -0.28 -12.31 -17.23
CA ALA A 18 -0.27 -12.56 -18.68
C ALA A 18 -0.94 -11.43 -19.47
N LEU A 19 -2.08 -10.92 -18.95
CA LEU A 19 -2.80 -9.81 -19.55
C LEU A 19 -1.96 -8.52 -19.54
N LEU A 20 -1.34 -8.19 -18.40
CA LEU A 20 -0.48 -7.01 -18.28
C LEU A 20 0.73 -7.06 -19.20
N LEU A 21 1.27 -8.25 -19.42
CA LEU A 21 2.39 -8.49 -20.31
C LEU A 21 1.99 -8.65 -21.79
N ASN A 22 0.69 -8.66 -22.08
CA ASN A 22 0.15 -8.91 -23.41
C ASN A 22 0.67 -10.21 -24.04
N VAL A 23 0.72 -11.29 -23.24
CA VAL A 23 1.13 -12.64 -23.68
C VAL A 23 0.00 -13.63 -23.39
N PRO A 24 -0.10 -14.73 -24.19
CA PRO A 24 -1.06 -15.80 -23.88
C PRO A 24 -0.79 -16.41 -22.50
N LEU A 25 -1.85 -16.72 -21.75
CA LEU A 25 -1.75 -17.32 -20.41
C LEU A 25 -0.87 -18.58 -20.41
N ARG A 26 -1.04 -19.44 -21.40
CA ARG A 26 -0.23 -20.67 -21.54
C ARG A 26 1.26 -20.39 -21.68
N THR A 27 1.60 -19.33 -22.42
CA THR A 27 3.00 -18.90 -22.58
C THR A 27 3.55 -18.36 -21.26
N TYR A 28 2.78 -17.53 -20.57
CA TYR A 28 3.15 -16.99 -19.25
C TYR A 28 3.42 -18.11 -18.24
N VAL A 29 2.48 -19.05 -18.11
CA VAL A 29 2.60 -20.20 -17.20
C VAL A 29 3.87 -21.01 -17.45
N ARG A 30 4.23 -21.23 -18.72
CA ARG A 30 5.48 -21.93 -19.07
C ARG A 30 6.72 -21.14 -18.66
N TYR A 31 6.75 -19.82 -18.89
CA TYR A 31 7.86 -18.98 -18.45
C TYR A 31 8.02 -18.94 -16.92
N GLU A 32 6.91 -19.03 -16.19
CA GLU A 32 6.93 -19.04 -14.72
C GLU A 32 7.37 -20.38 -14.13
N SER A 33 6.96 -21.51 -14.75
CA SER A 33 7.16 -22.85 -14.20
C SER A 33 8.43 -23.56 -14.68
N ASP A 34 9.03 -23.12 -15.78
CA ASP A 34 10.19 -23.78 -16.41
C ASP A 34 11.25 -22.76 -16.79
N ASP A 35 12.30 -22.70 -16.01
CA ASP A 35 13.42 -21.78 -16.22
C ASP A 35 14.19 -22.05 -17.52
N SER A 36 14.10 -23.26 -18.07
CA SER A 36 14.70 -23.62 -19.34
C SER A 36 13.86 -23.23 -20.55
N TYR A 37 12.58 -22.88 -20.33
CA TYR A 37 11.65 -22.54 -21.41
C TYR A 37 11.91 -21.13 -21.96
N GLY A 38 12.07 -21.04 -23.26
CA GLY A 38 12.16 -19.77 -23.97
C GLY A 38 13.47 -19.04 -23.76
N SER A 39 13.43 -17.72 -23.87
CA SER A 39 14.60 -16.84 -23.78
C SER A 39 14.69 -16.21 -22.40
N GLU A 40 15.88 -16.25 -21.79
CA GLU A 40 16.17 -15.56 -20.54
C GLU A 40 15.93 -14.03 -20.65
N LEU A 41 16.35 -13.44 -21.75
CA LEU A 41 16.11 -12.03 -22.03
C LEU A 41 14.62 -11.68 -22.00
N LYS A 42 13.78 -12.54 -22.57
CA LYS A 42 12.33 -12.33 -22.57
C LYS A 42 11.75 -12.44 -21.15
N ARG A 43 12.27 -13.38 -20.35
CA ARG A 43 11.88 -13.51 -18.94
C ARG A 43 12.25 -12.27 -18.13
N GLU A 44 13.46 -11.75 -18.30
CA GLU A 44 13.92 -10.52 -17.66
C GLU A 44 13.05 -9.32 -18.06
N MET A 45 12.72 -9.22 -19.36
CA MET A 45 11.81 -8.16 -19.84
C MET A 45 10.41 -8.28 -19.23
N MET A 46 9.88 -9.49 -19.07
CA MET A 46 8.60 -9.73 -18.40
C MET A 46 8.64 -9.28 -16.94
N ILE A 47 9.70 -9.64 -16.20
CA ILE A 47 9.90 -9.22 -14.81
C ILE A 47 9.96 -7.69 -14.72
N LYS A 48 10.76 -7.07 -15.56
CA LYS A 48 10.90 -5.61 -15.60
C LYS A 48 9.56 -4.94 -15.90
N THR A 49 8.85 -5.40 -16.91
CA THR A 49 7.55 -4.84 -17.30
C THR A 49 6.52 -4.98 -16.17
N LEU A 50 6.45 -6.12 -15.48
CA LEU A 50 5.56 -6.29 -14.33
C LEU A 50 5.89 -5.31 -13.21
N LYS A 51 7.18 -5.14 -12.90
CA LYS A 51 7.61 -4.15 -11.91
C LYS A 51 7.22 -2.73 -12.33
N ASP A 52 7.54 -2.33 -13.55
CA ASP A 52 7.25 -0.98 -14.06
C ASP A 52 5.74 -0.68 -14.09
N VAL A 53 4.89 -1.68 -14.38
CA VAL A 53 3.43 -1.51 -14.42
C VAL A 53 2.79 -1.55 -13.03
N CYS A 54 3.29 -2.40 -12.15
CA CYS A 54 2.70 -2.65 -10.83
C CYS A 54 3.33 -1.84 -9.70
N GLU A 55 4.43 -1.16 -9.96
CA GLU A 55 5.09 -0.33 -8.95
C GLU A 55 4.16 0.80 -8.50
N ILE A 56 3.94 0.85 -7.19
CA ILE A 56 3.17 1.92 -6.57
C ILE A 56 4.12 3.04 -6.17
N THR A 57 3.82 4.24 -6.66
CA THR A 57 4.54 5.47 -6.32
C THR A 57 3.56 6.52 -5.81
N GLU A 58 4.05 7.67 -5.38
CA GLU A 58 3.19 8.77 -4.93
C GLU A 58 2.17 9.21 -6.00
N THR A 59 2.51 9.07 -7.27
CA THR A 59 1.68 9.52 -8.40
C THR A 59 1.10 8.37 -9.24
N LYS A 60 1.41 7.12 -8.91
CA LYS A 60 1.03 5.95 -9.70
C LYS A 60 0.53 4.82 -8.82
N GLY A 61 -0.53 4.17 -9.27
CA GLY A 61 -1.15 3.02 -8.62
C GLY A 61 -2.05 3.39 -7.45
N LEU A 62 -3.00 2.52 -7.17
CA LEU A 62 -3.94 2.64 -6.06
C LEU A 62 -3.66 1.55 -5.02
N LEU A 63 -3.70 1.94 -3.75
CA LEU A 63 -3.67 1.00 -2.64
C LEU A 63 -5.09 0.49 -2.36
N SER A 64 -5.23 -0.78 -1.98
CA SER A 64 -6.46 -1.26 -1.37
C SER A 64 -6.49 -0.91 0.12
N VAL A 65 -7.71 -0.76 0.68
CA VAL A 65 -7.88 -0.55 2.12
C VAL A 65 -7.27 -1.71 2.92
N GLU A 66 -7.42 -2.93 2.43
CA GLU A 66 -6.87 -4.12 3.08
C GLU A 66 -5.34 -4.12 3.09
N TYR A 67 -4.70 -3.72 1.99
CA TYR A 67 -3.25 -3.57 1.94
C TYR A 67 -2.75 -2.51 2.94
N ILE A 68 -3.42 -1.36 3.01
CA ILE A 68 -3.11 -0.31 3.98
C ILE A 68 -3.23 -0.86 5.40
N LYS A 69 -4.32 -1.54 5.71
CA LYS A 69 -4.59 -2.13 7.03
C LYS A 69 -3.52 -3.13 7.44
N ASN A 70 -3.20 -4.08 6.58
CA ASN A 70 -2.21 -5.12 6.87
C ASN A 70 -0.80 -4.56 7.01
N SER A 71 -0.42 -3.65 6.12
CA SER A 71 0.90 -3.01 6.14
C SER A 71 1.13 -2.17 7.39
N LEU A 72 0.13 -1.39 7.80
CA LEU A 72 0.21 -0.57 8.99
C LEU A 72 0.15 -1.39 10.27
N LYS A 73 -0.64 -2.45 10.31
CA LYS A 73 -0.68 -3.37 11.45
C LYS A 73 0.71 -3.98 11.68
N GLU A 74 1.32 -4.49 10.63
CA GLU A 74 2.68 -5.07 10.72
C GLU A 74 3.70 -4.03 11.19
N LEU A 75 3.68 -2.82 10.63
CA LEU A 75 4.56 -1.73 11.01
C LEU A 75 4.41 -1.37 12.49
N PHE A 76 3.18 -1.17 12.96
CA PHE A 76 2.90 -0.75 14.33
C PHE A 76 3.28 -1.82 15.35
N GLU A 77 3.02 -3.08 15.06
CA GLU A 77 3.36 -4.20 15.95
C GLU A 77 4.88 -4.43 16.03
N LYS A 78 5.59 -4.25 14.91
CA LYS A 78 7.03 -4.52 14.81
C LYS A 78 7.90 -3.36 15.29
N GLU A 79 7.60 -2.14 14.85
CA GLU A 79 8.47 -0.98 15.08
C GLU A 79 7.95 -0.02 16.17
N TYR A 80 6.64 -0.05 16.45
CA TYR A 80 6.01 0.83 17.42
C TYR A 80 5.15 0.05 18.45
N PRO A 81 5.68 -1.01 19.09
CA PRO A 81 4.89 -1.82 20.02
C PRO A 81 4.38 -0.97 21.19
N ASN A 82 3.10 -1.07 21.49
CA ASN A 82 2.44 -0.33 22.57
C ASN A 82 2.49 1.21 22.47
N ARG A 83 2.85 1.76 21.31
CA ARG A 83 2.93 3.20 21.09
C ARG A 83 1.75 3.75 20.30
N ILE A 84 1.00 2.89 19.61
CA ILE A 84 -0.18 3.24 18.82
C ILE A 84 -1.41 2.64 19.50
N GLU A 85 -2.33 3.48 19.90
CA GLU A 85 -3.58 3.06 20.54
C GLU A 85 -4.62 2.67 19.48
N PHE A 86 -4.83 3.54 18.49
CA PHE A 86 -5.67 3.25 17.32
C PHE A 86 -5.26 4.10 16.12
N CYS A 87 -5.66 3.66 14.94
CA CYS A 87 -5.48 4.40 13.69
C CYS A 87 -6.72 4.24 12.81
N TYR A 88 -7.21 5.35 12.26
CA TYR A 88 -8.32 5.42 11.31
C TYR A 88 -7.86 5.97 9.98
N LEU A 89 -8.30 5.32 8.91
CA LEU A 89 -8.21 5.84 7.55
C LEU A 89 -9.43 6.72 7.27
N PHE A 90 -9.21 7.90 6.74
CA PHE A 90 -10.28 8.80 6.32
C PHE A 90 -9.98 9.39 4.94
N GLY A 91 -10.75 10.38 4.49
CA GLY A 91 -10.55 11.02 3.19
C GLY A 91 -10.90 10.13 2.00
N SER A 92 -10.24 10.37 0.86
CA SER A 92 -10.59 9.74 -0.41
C SER A 92 -10.45 8.22 -0.44
N TYR A 93 -9.44 7.66 0.20
CA TYR A 93 -9.26 6.21 0.29
C TYR A 93 -10.37 5.53 1.10
N ALA A 94 -10.81 6.14 2.19
CA ALA A 94 -11.90 5.61 3.01
C ALA A 94 -13.24 5.70 2.28
N LYS A 95 -13.46 6.77 1.52
CA LYS A 95 -14.70 7.03 0.78
C LYS A 95 -14.78 6.31 -0.58
N GLY A 96 -13.70 5.69 -1.04
CA GLY A 96 -13.67 4.89 -2.26
C GLY A 96 -13.49 5.65 -3.56
N TYR A 97 -13.09 6.92 -3.52
CA TYR A 97 -12.83 7.73 -4.72
C TYR A 97 -11.37 8.21 -4.87
N ALA A 98 -10.44 7.59 -4.16
CA ALA A 98 -9.01 7.89 -4.29
C ALA A 98 -8.55 7.71 -5.74
N LYS A 99 -7.66 8.61 -6.15
CA LYS A 99 -6.95 8.55 -7.43
C LYS A 99 -5.50 8.15 -7.22
N GLU A 100 -4.79 7.84 -8.29
CA GLU A 100 -3.39 7.41 -8.23
C GLU A 100 -2.47 8.40 -7.51
N ASN A 101 -2.76 9.69 -7.58
CA ASN A 101 -2.02 10.76 -6.90
C ASN A 101 -2.65 11.23 -5.59
N SER A 102 -3.66 10.54 -5.07
CA SER A 102 -4.29 10.88 -3.80
C SER A 102 -3.36 10.56 -2.63
N ASP A 103 -3.37 11.45 -1.62
CA ASP A 103 -2.71 11.22 -0.36
C ASP A 103 -3.48 10.19 0.47
N VAL A 104 -2.80 9.52 1.39
CA VAL A 104 -3.42 8.65 2.39
C VAL A 104 -3.62 9.45 3.67
N ASP A 105 -4.87 9.65 4.04
CA ASP A 105 -5.26 10.44 5.21
C ASP A 105 -5.48 9.50 6.40
N LEU A 106 -4.67 9.68 7.44
CA LEU A 106 -4.69 8.85 8.64
C LEU A 106 -4.83 9.69 9.90
N CYS A 107 -5.70 9.23 10.80
CA CYS A 107 -5.82 9.76 12.15
C CYS A 107 -5.32 8.73 13.15
N VAL A 108 -4.34 9.09 13.95
CA VAL A 108 -3.70 8.19 14.90
C VAL A 108 -3.77 8.71 16.33
N SER A 109 -4.10 7.83 17.27
CA SER A 109 -3.91 8.05 18.69
C SER A 109 -2.62 7.41 19.14
N THR A 110 -1.67 8.22 19.58
CA THR A 110 -0.32 7.76 19.90
C THR A 110 0.31 8.59 21.02
N SER A 111 1.19 7.96 21.77
CA SER A 111 2.06 8.63 22.76
C SER A 111 3.29 9.28 22.11
N LEU A 112 3.57 9.01 20.84
CA LEU A 112 4.68 9.60 20.10
C LEU A 112 4.49 11.11 19.94
N SER A 113 5.57 11.87 20.03
CA SER A 113 5.56 13.34 19.89
C SER A 113 6.84 13.86 19.24
N GLY A 114 6.80 15.08 18.75
CA GLY A 114 7.95 15.74 18.15
C GLY A 114 8.53 14.93 16.98
N LEU A 115 9.84 14.72 17.00
CA LEU A 115 10.56 13.98 15.95
C LEU A 115 10.12 12.53 15.81
N ASP A 116 9.70 11.88 16.90
CA ASP A 116 9.22 10.49 16.86
C ASP A 116 7.91 10.40 16.07
N PHE A 117 7.04 11.39 16.17
CA PHE A 117 5.81 11.46 15.38
C PHE A 117 6.11 11.72 13.90
N VAL A 118 7.06 12.58 13.59
CA VAL A 118 7.53 12.80 12.21
C VAL A 118 8.13 11.50 11.65
N GLY A 119 8.92 10.79 12.45
CA GLY A 119 9.47 9.48 12.09
C GLY A 119 8.39 8.44 11.78
N LEU A 120 7.30 8.41 12.53
CA LEU A 120 6.14 7.55 12.25
C LEU A 120 5.54 7.86 10.88
N SER A 121 5.32 9.13 10.58
CA SER A 121 4.80 9.56 9.27
C SER A 121 5.70 9.12 8.12
N GLU A 122 7.01 9.28 8.25
CA GLU A 122 7.99 8.84 7.24
C GLU A 122 8.05 7.31 7.11
N SER A 123 7.94 6.57 8.19
CA SER A 123 7.87 5.11 8.15
C SER A 123 6.64 4.62 7.39
N ILE A 124 5.49 5.24 7.61
CA ILE A 124 4.24 4.95 6.91
C ILE A 124 4.39 5.28 5.41
N ARG A 125 4.94 6.45 5.09
CA ARG A 125 5.20 6.88 3.71
C ARG A 125 6.10 5.89 2.97
N THR A 126 7.15 5.43 3.61
CA THR A 126 8.10 4.47 3.04
C THR A 126 7.43 3.13 2.72
N ILE A 127 6.57 2.63 3.61
CA ILE A 127 5.88 1.36 3.42
C ILE A 127 4.79 1.45 2.36
N LEU A 128 3.99 2.51 2.37
CA LEU A 128 2.85 2.66 1.47
C LEU A 128 3.22 3.27 0.11
N HIS A 129 4.40 3.86 -0.02
CA HIS A 129 4.86 4.59 -1.22
C HIS A 129 3.89 5.70 -1.67
N LYS A 130 3.18 6.29 -0.73
CA LYS A 130 2.24 7.41 -0.94
C LYS A 130 2.56 8.55 0.01
N LYS A 131 2.17 9.76 -0.37
CA LYS A 131 2.13 10.86 0.57
C LYS A 131 1.14 10.57 1.67
N ILE A 132 1.54 10.86 2.89
CA ILE A 132 0.73 10.60 4.09
C ILE A 132 0.36 11.93 4.73
N ASP A 133 -0.92 12.14 4.93
CA ASP A 133 -1.45 13.19 5.80
C ASP A 133 -1.80 12.53 7.15
N LEU A 134 -0.88 12.63 8.10
CA LEU A 134 -1.01 12.01 9.41
C LEU A 134 -1.43 13.04 10.45
N VAL A 135 -2.64 12.87 10.96
CA VAL A 135 -3.22 13.74 11.98
C VAL A 135 -3.24 13.02 13.32
N ARG A 136 -2.78 13.71 14.35
CA ARG A 136 -2.87 13.20 15.72
C ARG A 136 -4.28 13.42 16.26
N PHE A 137 -4.91 12.37 16.78
CA PHE A 137 -6.26 12.45 17.34
C PHE A 137 -6.39 13.52 18.45
N SER A 138 -5.37 13.64 19.30
CA SER A 138 -5.37 14.65 20.37
C SER A 138 -5.40 16.12 19.87
N ASN A 139 -5.00 16.35 18.61
CA ASN A 139 -5.02 17.68 17.99
C ASN A 139 -6.37 18.03 17.38
N LEU A 140 -7.34 17.11 17.36
CA LEU A 140 -8.65 17.32 16.74
C LEU A 140 -9.70 17.97 17.66
N LYS A 141 -9.36 18.31 18.88
CA LYS A 141 -10.30 18.84 19.91
C LYS A 141 -11.19 19.99 19.42
N ASN A 142 -10.68 20.84 18.55
CA ASN A 142 -11.39 21.99 18.00
C ASN A 142 -11.82 21.83 16.53
N ASN A 143 -11.57 20.67 15.94
CA ASN A 143 -11.93 20.40 14.54
C ASN A 143 -13.09 19.40 14.46
N ILE A 144 -14.29 19.88 14.77
CA ILE A 144 -15.52 19.09 14.81
C ILE A 144 -15.85 18.52 13.43
N GLU A 145 -15.58 19.25 12.36
CA GLU A 145 -15.85 18.78 10.99
C GLU A 145 -15.04 17.54 10.65
N LEU A 146 -13.74 17.55 10.96
CA LEU A 146 -12.88 16.40 10.71
C LEU A 146 -13.23 15.20 11.61
N ILE A 147 -13.57 15.46 12.88
CA ILE A 147 -14.07 14.40 13.78
C ILE A 147 -15.34 13.75 13.20
N ASN A 148 -16.28 14.56 12.73
CA ASN A 148 -17.52 14.06 12.12
C ASN A 148 -17.23 13.25 10.85
N GLU A 149 -16.30 13.69 10.02
CA GLU A 149 -15.88 12.96 8.82
C GLU A 149 -15.32 11.59 9.18
N ILE A 150 -14.41 11.52 10.16
CA ILE A 150 -13.82 10.27 10.62
C ILE A 150 -14.88 9.35 11.23
N MET A 151 -15.78 9.88 12.02
CA MET A 151 -16.86 9.09 12.65
C MET A 151 -17.84 8.53 11.63
N LYS A 152 -18.10 9.28 10.55
CA LYS A 152 -19.06 8.88 9.51
C LYS A 152 -18.46 7.92 8.50
N ASP A 153 -17.31 8.24 7.95
CA ASP A 153 -16.72 7.57 6.79
C ASP A 153 -15.38 6.87 7.10
N GLY A 154 -14.81 7.11 8.29
CA GLY A 154 -13.53 6.55 8.69
C GLY A 154 -13.54 5.03 8.81
N ILE A 155 -12.45 4.41 8.42
CA ILE A 155 -12.23 2.96 8.51
C ILE A 155 -11.16 2.70 9.56
N LYS A 156 -11.48 1.90 10.57
CA LYS A 156 -10.51 1.50 11.58
C LYS A 156 -9.46 0.56 10.98
N ILE A 157 -8.21 1.02 11.01
CA ILE A 157 -7.06 0.29 10.48
C ILE A 157 -6.35 -0.51 11.58
N TYR A 158 -6.29 0.03 12.78
CA TYR A 158 -5.59 -0.56 13.92
C TYR A 158 -6.25 -0.20 15.25
N GLY A 159 -6.14 -1.11 16.21
CA GLY A 159 -6.65 -0.88 17.56
C GLY A 159 -7.91 -1.61 17.98
#